data_1eb5691574ec8bb5927be2234c11612e
#
_entry.id   1eb5691574ec8bb5927be2234c11612e
#
_cell.length_a   1.000
_cell.length_b   1.000
_cell.length_c   1.000
_cell.angle_alpha   90.00
_cell.angle_beta   90.00
_cell.angle_gamma   90.00
#
_symmetry.space_group_name_H-M   'P 1'
#
loop_
_entity.id
_entity.type
_entity.pdbx_description
1 polymer ?
#
loop_
_entity_poly.entity_id
_entity_poly.type
_entity_poly.pdbx_seq_one_letter_code
_entity_poly.pdbx_strand_id
1 'polypeptide(L)'
;MKLKNLFLFYIFCNFFFNTCGYSQVLLPSDSDTSRLRPPRLPLPETPKFDLRIEAPEKSPVPKAVDDITFEVKGFDIDGAEFYSKDVVEKIFDSMIGQKITLEQLRNATDELEQKYKNDGYFLVRVLIPPQEVDDGVFKIKVIEGYINNVFVEGGTPYSREKILAIIKKLQNKKPIDLKSLERALLLLNDLPGISGNGVLRQGSEVGSSELLVTINPPPPTSYVLTLNNGASKTMGQYSTNINATFNNPDYPSALSFGFSSALKNDDDQLFNPILKAFNTTYSTSLGDDGLIFSLGGIYAIAKPQGSLKSLGVLSKSYSLAPRLRYPMKRSRAESYYIEGGLNVARSETFLLDSSTTKDKLTVFDLVFSVTNDIWFGGNTQLNFTIAQGLDLFDSRSDSINLPGPSIANFKQKFLKYKFSGSHTLPIKKINSKLKINAQAQWTNDKLLAGEQITFGGPAIGRGYDAGSIAGERGFGLSFELSKDFFKQEIFNLSLSSYELFAFIDYAEAKILNEPISGNPERNSYLGSHGIGARFSEKSGLMVDFMIARARNEIPSQDARRNPRIIISLIKPF
;
A
#
# COMPACT_ATOMS: atom_id res chain seq x y z
N MET A 1 69.83 0.57 -39.15
CA MET A 1 69.19 0.99 -37.87
C MET A 1 67.77 1.52 -38.07
N LYS A 2 67.01 1.08 -39.04
CA LYS A 2 65.64 1.59 -39.31
C LYS A 2 64.55 0.50 -39.33
N LEU A 3 64.85 -0.77 -39.29
CA LEU A 3 63.84 -1.85 -39.30
C LEU A 3 63.46 -2.34 -37.90
N LYS A 4 64.34 -2.23 -36.88
CA LYS A 4 64.04 -2.65 -35.50
C LYS A 4 63.06 -1.71 -34.78
N ASN A 5 63.06 -0.44 -35.10
CA ASN A 5 62.15 0.52 -34.47
C ASN A 5 60.72 0.48 -35.02
N LEU A 6 60.55 -0.01 -36.28
CA LEU A 6 59.22 -0.19 -36.86
C LEU A 6 58.52 -1.43 -36.26
N PHE A 7 59.30 -2.48 -35.94
CA PHE A 7 58.79 -3.72 -35.35
C PHE A 7 58.37 -3.53 -33.87
N LEU A 8 59.16 -2.70 -33.12
CA LEU A 8 58.77 -2.33 -31.74
C LEU A 8 57.54 -1.40 -31.69
N PHE A 9 57.39 -0.52 -32.67
CA PHE A 9 56.22 0.36 -32.76
C PHE A 9 54.96 -0.43 -33.14
N TYR A 10 55.07 -1.47 -34.00
CA TYR A 10 53.98 -2.36 -34.39
C TYR A 10 53.56 -3.28 -33.22
N ILE A 11 54.50 -3.75 -32.40
CA ILE A 11 54.21 -4.53 -31.19
C ILE A 11 53.62 -3.61 -30.11
N PHE A 12 54.09 -2.38 -29.99
CA PHE A 12 53.55 -1.41 -29.01
C PHE A 12 52.14 -0.96 -29.40
N CYS A 13 51.83 -0.72 -30.66
CA CYS A 13 50.47 -0.45 -31.13
C CYS A 13 49.54 -1.65 -30.99
N ASN A 14 50.00 -2.91 -31.22
CA ASN A 14 49.14 -4.07 -31.02
C ASN A 14 48.90 -4.44 -29.55
N PHE A 15 49.80 -4.04 -28.63
CA PHE A 15 49.59 -4.22 -27.18
C PHE A 15 48.63 -3.20 -26.58
N PHE A 16 48.49 -2.01 -27.18
CA PHE A 16 47.56 -0.97 -26.72
C PHE A 16 46.15 -1.10 -27.33
N PHE A 17 45.97 -1.85 -28.43
CA PHE A 17 44.65 -1.99 -29.06
C PHE A 17 43.88 -3.25 -28.66
N ASN A 18 44.44 -4.15 -27.82
CA ASN A 18 43.77 -5.39 -27.42
C ASN A 18 43.24 -5.40 -25.99
N THR A 19 43.23 -4.27 -25.28
CA THR A 19 42.53 -4.11 -23.99
C THR A 19 41.67 -2.88 -23.99
N CYS A 20 40.81 -2.72 -25.00
CA CYS A 20 39.61 -1.94 -24.82
C CYS A 20 38.64 -2.79 -24.00
N GLY A 21 38.96 -3.01 -22.74
CA GLY A 21 37.98 -3.38 -21.75
C GLY A 21 36.97 -2.23 -21.71
N TYR A 22 35.77 -2.48 -22.18
CA TYR A 22 34.65 -1.56 -22.02
C TYR A 22 34.49 -1.28 -20.52
N SER A 23 35.11 -0.22 -20.04
CA SER A 23 34.85 0.31 -18.71
C SER A 23 33.42 0.83 -18.72
N GLN A 24 32.49 0.02 -18.26
CA GLN A 24 31.14 0.51 -18.00
C GLN A 24 31.24 1.64 -16.98
N VAL A 25 30.81 2.83 -17.36
CA VAL A 25 30.61 3.94 -16.42
C VAL A 25 29.37 3.59 -15.62
N LEU A 26 29.58 2.92 -14.48
CA LEU A 26 28.54 2.70 -13.49
C LEU A 26 28.17 4.05 -12.88
N LEU A 27 27.07 4.62 -13.31
CA LEU A 27 26.52 5.80 -12.67
C LEU A 27 26.13 5.47 -11.22
N PRO A 28 26.31 6.40 -10.27
CA PRO A 28 25.69 6.26 -8.96
C PRO A 28 24.20 5.92 -9.12
N SER A 29 23.72 5.01 -8.31
CA SER A 29 22.37 4.43 -8.51
C SER A 29 21.24 5.47 -8.39
N ASP A 30 21.47 6.58 -7.72
CA ASP A 30 20.55 7.70 -7.60
C ASP A 30 20.48 8.57 -8.87
N SER A 31 21.54 8.60 -9.70
CA SER A 31 21.60 9.38 -10.93
C SER A 31 20.98 8.71 -12.15
N ASP A 32 20.56 7.47 -12.00
CA ASP A 32 19.90 6.69 -13.06
C ASP A 32 18.37 6.84 -13.01
N THR A 33 17.83 7.62 -13.96
CA THR A 33 16.38 7.82 -14.07
C THR A 33 15.60 6.54 -14.39
N SER A 34 16.27 5.46 -14.86
CA SER A 34 15.61 4.17 -15.13
C SER A 34 15.02 3.51 -13.88
N ARG A 35 15.44 3.95 -12.69
CA ARG A 35 14.92 3.49 -11.39
C ARG A 35 13.59 4.12 -11.01
N LEU A 36 13.23 5.24 -11.63
CA LEU A 36 11.94 5.88 -11.42
C LEU A 36 10.85 5.05 -12.11
N ARG A 37 9.82 4.70 -11.36
CA ARG A 37 8.69 3.92 -11.84
C ARG A 37 7.40 4.73 -11.74
N PRO A 38 6.41 4.48 -12.62
CA PRO A 38 5.08 5.05 -12.45
C PRO A 38 4.53 4.70 -11.07
N PRO A 39 3.88 5.67 -10.38
CA PRO A 39 3.26 5.41 -9.10
C PRO A 39 2.28 4.22 -9.18
N ARG A 40 2.29 3.36 -8.16
CA ARG A 40 1.22 2.39 -7.94
C ARG A 40 0.13 3.06 -7.12
N LEU A 41 -1.11 2.66 -7.36
CA LEU A 41 -2.20 3.07 -6.47
C LEU A 41 -1.87 2.59 -5.05
N PRO A 42 -2.02 3.45 -4.02
CA PRO A 42 -1.89 3.01 -2.64
C PRO A 42 -2.91 1.91 -2.34
N LEU A 43 -2.63 1.08 -1.34
CA LEU A 43 -3.65 0.18 -0.82
C LEU A 43 -4.75 1.02 -0.18
N PRO A 44 -6.03 0.67 -0.39
CA PRO A 44 -7.13 1.40 0.22
C PRO A 44 -7.01 1.38 1.74
N GLU A 45 -7.13 2.56 2.34
CA GLU A 45 -7.24 2.68 3.79
C GLU A 45 -8.57 2.08 4.26
N THR A 46 -8.61 1.65 5.51
CA THR A 46 -9.86 1.24 6.12
C THR A 46 -10.60 2.48 6.62
N PRO A 47 -11.65 2.93 5.94
CA PRO A 47 -12.39 4.11 6.38
C PRO A 47 -13.05 3.84 7.72
N LYS A 48 -13.04 4.85 8.58
CA LYS A 48 -13.89 4.87 9.78
C LYS A 48 -15.30 5.21 9.32
N PHE A 49 -16.02 4.25 8.74
CA PHE A 49 -17.43 4.49 8.49
C PHE A 49 -18.26 4.06 9.71
N ASP A 50 -19.23 4.88 10.03
CA ASP A 50 -20.15 4.66 11.12
C ASP A 50 -21.31 3.84 10.57
N LEU A 51 -21.27 2.52 10.76
CA LEU A 51 -22.45 1.70 10.50
C LEU A 51 -23.42 1.93 11.64
N ARG A 52 -24.35 2.86 11.47
CA ARG A 52 -25.43 3.06 12.44
C ARG A 52 -26.50 2.01 12.20
N ILE A 53 -26.70 1.16 13.17
CA ILE A 53 -27.80 0.22 13.23
C ILE A 53 -28.83 0.87 14.16
N GLU A 54 -29.89 1.41 13.62
CA GLU A 54 -31.04 1.85 14.40
C GLU A 54 -31.81 0.59 14.87
N ALA A 55 -31.31 -0.02 15.95
CA ALA A 55 -32.00 -1.15 16.54
C ALA A 55 -33.15 -0.65 17.42
N PRO A 56 -34.35 -1.23 17.33
CA PRO A 56 -35.42 -0.93 18.26
C PRO A 56 -34.97 -1.26 19.70
N GLU A 57 -35.26 -0.36 20.63
CA GLU A 57 -34.98 -0.59 22.05
C GLU A 57 -35.68 -1.85 22.53
N LYS A 58 -34.98 -2.72 23.27
CA LYS A 58 -35.63 -3.86 23.96
C LYS A 58 -36.61 -3.27 24.97
N SER A 59 -37.89 -3.56 24.80
CA SER A 59 -38.90 -3.16 25.78
C SER A 59 -38.55 -3.73 27.16
N PRO A 60 -38.55 -2.92 28.24
CA PRO A 60 -38.26 -3.41 29.57
C PRO A 60 -39.35 -4.41 30.00
N VAL A 61 -38.93 -5.59 30.38
CA VAL A 61 -39.84 -6.63 30.85
C VAL A 61 -40.19 -6.40 32.32
N PRO A 62 -41.46 -6.48 32.73
CA PRO A 62 -41.83 -6.38 34.13
C PRO A 62 -41.19 -7.51 34.96
N LYS A 63 -40.52 -7.16 36.05
CA LYS A 63 -39.84 -8.11 36.99
C LYS A 63 -40.79 -9.09 37.70
N ALA A 64 -42.09 -8.99 37.55
CA ALA A 64 -43.09 -9.76 38.28
C ALA A 64 -43.38 -11.17 37.77
N VAL A 65 -42.64 -11.65 36.74
CA VAL A 65 -42.93 -12.93 36.05
C VAL A 65 -41.87 -14.00 36.28
N ASP A 66 -40.80 -13.70 37.03
CA ASP A 66 -39.64 -14.58 37.16
C ASP A 66 -39.86 -15.85 38.02
N ASP A 67 -40.92 -15.87 38.85
CA ASP A 67 -41.24 -16.99 39.78
C ASP A 67 -42.17 -18.06 39.20
N ILE A 68 -42.68 -17.89 37.96
CA ILE A 68 -43.60 -18.82 37.35
C ILE A 68 -42.81 -19.94 36.68
N THR A 69 -43.02 -21.19 37.09
CA THR A 69 -42.43 -22.38 36.49
C THR A 69 -43.40 -23.11 35.57
N PHE A 70 -42.91 -23.62 34.46
CA PHE A 70 -43.66 -24.35 33.43
C PHE A 70 -43.03 -25.71 33.23
N GLU A 71 -43.83 -26.75 33.01
CA GLU A 71 -43.37 -28.07 32.60
C GLU A 71 -43.22 -28.10 31.07
N VAL A 72 -42.01 -28.39 30.57
CA VAL A 72 -41.71 -28.37 29.15
C VAL A 72 -41.83 -29.78 28.57
N LYS A 73 -42.69 -29.96 27.57
CA LYS A 73 -42.79 -31.20 26.79
C LYS A 73 -42.14 -31.12 25.42
N GLY A 74 -41.91 -29.91 24.90
CA GLY A 74 -41.26 -29.69 23.63
C GLY A 74 -41.19 -28.21 23.22
N PHE A 75 -40.54 -27.97 22.11
CA PHE A 75 -40.42 -26.64 21.49
C PHE A 75 -40.88 -26.72 20.03
N ASP A 76 -41.68 -25.72 19.63
CA ASP A 76 -42.04 -25.46 18.24
C ASP A 76 -41.27 -24.21 17.79
N ILE A 77 -40.21 -24.44 17.00
CA ILE A 77 -39.27 -23.39 16.60
C ILE A 77 -39.51 -23.05 15.14
N ASP A 78 -40.06 -21.85 14.89
CA ASP A 78 -40.37 -21.32 13.56
C ASP A 78 -39.35 -20.29 13.10
N GLY A 79 -39.00 -20.30 11.80
CA GLY A 79 -38.18 -19.27 11.16
C GLY A 79 -36.65 -19.43 11.29
N ALA A 80 -36.14 -20.54 11.84
CA ALA A 80 -34.73 -20.88 11.87
C ALA A 80 -34.35 -21.66 10.60
N GLU A 81 -34.23 -20.96 9.47
CA GLU A 81 -33.96 -21.57 8.17
C GLU A 81 -32.47 -21.80 7.89
N PHE A 82 -31.59 -21.01 8.50
CA PHE A 82 -30.14 -21.06 8.27
C PHE A 82 -29.44 -22.25 8.93
N TYR A 83 -29.81 -22.56 10.19
CA TYR A 83 -29.25 -23.71 10.89
C TYR A 83 -30.12 -24.96 10.65
N SER A 84 -29.47 -26.13 10.64
CA SER A 84 -30.21 -27.38 10.68
C SER A 84 -31.02 -27.52 11.99
N LYS A 85 -32.14 -28.20 11.93
CA LYS A 85 -33.06 -28.43 13.06
C LYS A 85 -32.31 -28.98 14.27
N ASP A 86 -31.41 -29.94 14.09
CA ASP A 86 -30.61 -30.58 15.14
C ASP A 86 -29.74 -29.58 15.90
N VAL A 87 -29.19 -28.56 15.21
CA VAL A 87 -28.33 -27.51 15.83
C VAL A 87 -29.15 -26.59 16.71
N VAL A 88 -30.37 -26.28 16.28
CA VAL A 88 -31.28 -25.38 17.02
C VAL A 88 -31.88 -26.11 18.21
N GLU A 89 -32.40 -27.32 18.00
CA GLU A 89 -33.06 -28.15 19.06
C GLU A 89 -32.09 -28.48 20.19
N LYS A 90 -30.80 -28.76 19.89
CA LYS A 90 -29.77 -29.07 20.88
C LYS A 90 -29.61 -28.00 21.99
N ILE A 91 -29.94 -26.75 21.70
CA ILE A 91 -29.86 -25.66 22.69
C ILE A 91 -30.98 -25.79 23.73
N PHE A 92 -32.13 -26.37 23.32
CA PHE A 92 -33.35 -26.49 24.13
C PHE A 92 -33.56 -27.90 24.68
N ASP A 93 -32.88 -28.93 24.16
CA ASP A 93 -33.05 -30.35 24.55
C ASP A 93 -32.93 -30.61 26.04
N SER A 94 -32.00 -29.88 26.71
CA SER A 94 -31.79 -30.04 28.16
C SER A 94 -32.96 -29.62 29.03
N MET A 95 -33.91 -28.89 28.45
CA MET A 95 -35.11 -28.37 29.15
C MET A 95 -36.34 -29.27 29.00
N ILE A 96 -36.32 -30.20 28.06
CA ILE A 96 -37.44 -31.13 27.80
C ILE A 96 -37.59 -32.06 28.99
N GLY A 97 -38.82 -32.16 29.52
CA GLY A 97 -39.17 -32.96 30.69
C GLY A 97 -38.83 -32.32 32.04
N GLN A 98 -38.38 -31.04 32.03
CA GLN A 98 -38.07 -30.29 33.24
C GLN A 98 -39.08 -29.19 33.51
N LYS A 99 -39.14 -28.75 34.78
CA LYS A 99 -39.82 -27.50 35.16
C LYS A 99 -38.85 -26.35 35.08
N ILE A 100 -39.10 -25.41 34.17
CA ILE A 100 -38.24 -24.27 33.92
C ILE A 100 -38.95 -22.94 34.26
N THR A 101 -38.18 -21.92 34.55
CA THR A 101 -38.66 -20.52 34.66
C THR A 101 -38.66 -19.85 33.29
N LEU A 102 -39.40 -18.75 33.16
CA LEU A 102 -39.35 -17.93 31.93
C LEU A 102 -37.94 -17.33 31.72
N GLU A 103 -37.21 -17.07 32.80
CA GLU A 103 -35.82 -16.62 32.73
C GLU A 103 -34.92 -17.67 32.08
N GLN A 104 -35.02 -18.94 32.46
CA GLN A 104 -34.26 -20.03 31.84
C GLN A 104 -34.58 -20.16 30.34
N LEU A 105 -35.83 -20.02 29.94
CA LEU A 105 -36.22 -20.04 28.54
C LEU A 105 -35.63 -18.86 27.75
N ARG A 106 -35.63 -17.67 28.37
CA ARG A 106 -34.99 -16.49 27.78
C ARG A 106 -33.47 -16.67 27.60
N ASN A 107 -32.82 -17.25 28.59
CA ASN A 107 -31.39 -17.51 28.49
C ASN A 107 -31.07 -18.45 27.32
N ALA A 108 -31.90 -19.47 27.06
CA ALA A 108 -31.75 -20.35 25.90
C ALA A 108 -32.03 -19.63 24.57
N THR A 109 -33.04 -18.74 24.51
CA THR A 109 -33.26 -17.91 23.31
C THR A 109 -32.15 -16.89 23.09
N ASP A 110 -31.61 -16.29 24.13
CA ASP A 110 -30.45 -15.39 24.04
C ASP A 110 -29.19 -16.17 23.62
N GLU A 111 -29.01 -17.42 24.04
CA GLU A 111 -27.91 -18.30 23.58
C GLU A 111 -28.00 -18.57 22.08
N LEU A 112 -29.17 -18.92 21.56
CA LEU A 112 -29.40 -19.09 20.14
C LEU A 112 -29.14 -17.77 19.36
N GLU A 113 -29.66 -16.63 19.83
CA GLU A 113 -29.42 -15.31 19.23
C GLU A 113 -27.92 -14.98 19.23
N GLN A 114 -27.23 -15.26 20.35
CA GLN A 114 -25.79 -15.03 20.44
C GLN A 114 -24.97 -15.94 19.53
N LYS A 115 -25.42 -17.19 19.32
CA LYS A 115 -24.81 -18.09 18.35
C LYS A 115 -24.84 -17.51 16.93
N TYR A 116 -26.01 -17.02 16.48
CA TYR A 116 -26.14 -16.33 15.20
C TYR A 116 -25.21 -15.12 15.11
N LYS A 117 -25.14 -14.30 16.16
CA LYS A 117 -24.28 -13.10 16.20
C LYS A 117 -22.80 -13.47 16.12
N ASN A 118 -22.38 -14.50 16.85
CA ASN A 118 -20.99 -14.99 16.82
C ASN A 118 -20.57 -15.52 15.43
N ASP A 119 -21.54 -16.11 14.69
CA ASP A 119 -21.35 -16.58 13.33
C ASP A 119 -21.47 -15.44 12.30
N GLY A 120 -21.77 -14.19 12.76
CA GLY A 120 -21.77 -12.97 11.95
C GLY A 120 -23.17 -12.49 11.50
N TYR A 121 -24.26 -13.14 11.91
CA TYR A 121 -25.64 -12.78 11.55
C TYR A 121 -26.26 -11.82 12.56
N PHE A 122 -25.92 -10.56 12.45
CA PHE A 122 -26.16 -9.52 13.46
C PHE A 122 -27.60 -8.99 13.54
N LEU A 123 -28.43 -9.24 12.51
CA LEU A 123 -29.85 -8.83 12.47
C LEU A 123 -30.82 -9.92 12.93
N VAL A 124 -30.32 -11.05 13.42
CA VAL A 124 -31.19 -12.13 13.91
C VAL A 124 -31.76 -11.77 15.27
N ARG A 125 -33.04 -12.09 15.47
CA ARG A 125 -33.76 -11.99 16.75
C ARG A 125 -34.44 -13.30 17.06
N VAL A 126 -34.35 -13.73 18.30
CA VAL A 126 -35.07 -14.89 18.80
C VAL A 126 -36.10 -14.42 19.84
N LEU A 127 -37.35 -14.64 19.58
CA LEU A 127 -38.47 -14.13 20.37
C LEU A 127 -39.31 -15.26 20.92
N ILE A 128 -39.81 -15.06 22.13
CA ILE A 128 -40.90 -15.85 22.74
C ILE A 128 -42.21 -15.07 22.49
N PRO A 129 -43.04 -15.47 21.50
CA PRO A 129 -44.28 -14.73 21.26
C PRO A 129 -45.26 -14.91 22.43
N PRO A 130 -46.18 -13.94 22.66
CA PRO A 130 -47.29 -14.14 23.57
C PRO A 130 -48.05 -15.40 23.22
N GLN A 131 -48.19 -16.34 24.15
CA GLN A 131 -48.80 -17.64 23.92
C GLN A 131 -49.44 -18.22 25.16
N GLU A 132 -50.49 -19.02 24.99
CA GLU A 132 -51.04 -19.90 26.01
C GLU A 132 -50.34 -21.26 25.88
N VAL A 133 -49.83 -21.81 27.00
CA VAL A 133 -49.05 -23.05 27.04
C VAL A 133 -49.87 -24.14 27.75
N ASP A 134 -50.89 -24.64 27.08
CA ASP A 134 -51.78 -25.68 27.65
C ASP A 134 -51.17 -27.07 27.56
N ASP A 135 -50.40 -27.36 26.51
CA ASP A 135 -49.82 -28.69 26.22
C ASP A 135 -48.33 -28.84 26.62
N GLY A 136 -47.71 -27.82 27.25
CA GLY A 136 -46.30 -27.84 27.59
C GLY A 136 -45.35 -27.67 26.40
N VAL A 137 -45.83 -27.31 25.21
CA VAL A 137 -45.06 -27.02 24.01
C VAL A 137 -44.91 -25.51 23.84
N PHE A 138 -43.66 -25.01 23.88
CA PHE A 138 -43.37 -23.59 23.75
C PHE A 138 -43.05 -23.21 22.30
N LYS A 139 -43.71 -22.17 21.81
CA LYS A 139 -43.42 -21.59 20.50
C LYS A 139 -42.28 -20.58 20.62
N ILE A 140 -41.28 -20.74 19.78
CA ILE A 140 -40.13 -19.82 19.66
C ILE A 140 -40.12 -19.34 18.21
N LYS A 141 -40.01 -18.03 18.02
CA LYS A 141 -39.92 -17.42 16.71
C LYS A 141 -38.52 -16.86 16.45
N VAL A 142 -37.85 -17.41 15.47
CA VAL A 142 -36.58 -16.89 14.98
C VAL A 142 -36.85 -15.96 13.79
N ILE A 143 -36.35 -14.75 13.86
CA ILE A 143 -36.44 -13.76 12.78
C ILE A 143 -35.05 -13.59 12.20
N GLU A 144 -34.82 -14.21 11.06
CA GLU A 144 -33.60 -14.09 10.30
C GLU A 144 -33.62 -12.80 9.46
N GLY A 145 -32.96 -11.75 9.98
CA GLY A 145 -33.01 -10.42 9.38
C GLY A 145 -32.35 -10.34 8.01
N TYR A 146 -32.91 -9.52 7.13
CA TYR A 146 -32.43 -9.32 5.76
C TYR A 146 -32.62 -7.88 5.29
N ILE A 147 -31.96 -7.50 4.19
CA ILE A 147 -32.13 -6.19 3.53
C ILE A 147 -33.14 -6.38 2.39
N ASN A 148 -34.31 -5.74 2.51
CA ASN A 148 -35.35 -5.79 1.48
C ASN A 148 -35.18 -4.68 0.44
N ASN A 149 -34.79 -3.48 0.86
CA ASN A 149 -34.60 -2.33 -0.01
C ASN A 149 -33.23 -1.68 0.15
N VAL A 150 -32.72 -1.14 -0.95
CA VAL A 150 -31.48 -0.34 -0.98
C VAL A 150 -31.77 0.99 -1.64
N PHE A 151 -31.43 2.06 -0.95
CA PHE A 151 -31.54 3.43 -1.44
C PHE A 151 -30.15 4.05 -1.56
N VAL A 152 -29.94 4.83 -2.63
CA VAL A 152 -28.70 5.58 -2.83
C VAL A 152 -29.03 7.05 -3.04
N GLU A 153 -28.51 7.90 -2.16
CA GLU A 153 -28.69 9.34 -2.19
C GLU A 153 -27.38 10.06 -2.52
N GLY A 154 -27.51 11.24 -3.12
CA GLY A 154 -26.34 12.02 -3.58
C GLY A 154 -25.76 11.51 -4.89
N GLY A 155 -24.61 12.05 -5.29
CA GLY A 155 -23.95 11.70 -6.54
C GLY A 155 -24.77 11.93 -7.80
N THR A 156 -24.24 11.47 -8.92
CA THR A 156 -24.89 11.53 -10.25
C THR A 156 -25.70 10.24 -10.50
N PRO A 157 -26.60 10.22 -11.51
CA PRO A 157 -27.34 9.02 -11.87
C PRO A 157 -26.44 7.81 -12.13
N TYR A 158 -25.31 8.03 -12.84
CA TYR A 158 -24.38 6.95 -13.16
C TYR A 158 -23.62 6.41 -11.92
N SER A 159 -23.14 7.31 -11.06
CA SER A 159 -22.47 6.88 -9.83
C SER A 159 -23.42 6.11 -8.90
N ARG A 160 -24.71 6.51 -8.84
CA ARG A 160 -25.75 5.79 -8.11
C ARG A 160 -26.01 4.40 -8.69
N GLU A 161 -26.12 4.26 -10.02
CA GLU A 161 -26.29 2.96 -10.68
C GLU A 161 -25.12 2.03 -10.36
N LYS A 162 -23.89 2.53 -10.41
CA LYS A 162 -22.69 1.76 -10.10
C LYS A 162 -22.67 1.25 -8.64
N ILE A 163 -23.03 2.12 -7.70
CA ILE A 163 -23.13 1.76 -6.30
C ILE A 163 -24.25 0.75 -6.06
N LEU A 164 -25.41 0.98 -6.68
CA LEU A 164 -26.52 0.02 -6.62
C LEU A 164 -26.10 -1.36 -7.11
N ALA A 165 -25.32 -1.46 -8.19
CA ALA A 165 -24.83 -2.74 -8.69
C ALA A 165 -23.98 -3.52 -7.65
N ILE A 166 -23.16 -2.81 -6.86
CA ILE A 166 -22.35 -3.41 -5.79
C ILE A 166 -23.24 -3.88 -4.63
N ILE A 167 -24.17 -3.02 -4.18
CA ILE A 167 -24.92 -3.21 -2.94
C ILE A 167 -26.13 -4.11 -3.14
N LYS A 168 -26.72 -4.11 -4.34
CA LYS A 168 -27.89 -4.95 -4.67
C LYS A 168 -27.64 -6.45 -4.43
N LYS A 169 -26.39 -6.89 -4.43
CA LYS A 169 -25.99 -8.26 -4.08
C LYS A 169 -26.32 -8.66 -2.65
N LEU A 170 -26.58 -7.67 -1.76
CA LEU A 170 -26.98 -7.89 -0.38
C LEU A 170 -28.50 -8.03 -0.23
N GLN A 171 -29.29 -7.61 -1.24
CA GLN A 171 -30.74 -7.58 -1.19
C GLN A 171 -31.29 -9.00 -1.13
N ASN A 172 -32.26 -9.22 -0.24
CA ASN A 172 -32.97 -10.49 -0.01
C ASN A 172 -32.10 -11.68 0.43
N LYS A 173 -30.84 -11.43 0.86
CA LYS A 173 -30.01 -12.45 1.47
C LYS A 173 -30.46 -12.68 2.92
N LYS A 174 -30.95 -13.89 3.24
CA LYS A 174 -31.44 -14.31 4.57
C LYS A 174 -30.58 -15.44 5.14
N PRO A 175 -30.10 -15.33 6.37
CA PRO A 175 -29.89 -14.08 7.10
C PRO A 175 -28.75 -13.27 6.46
N ILE A 176 -28.77 -11.95 6.62
CA ILE A 176 -27.69 -11.10 6.17
C ILE A 176 -26.49 -11.21 7.12
N ASP A 177 -25.29 -11.43 6.56
CA ASP A 177 -24.06 -11.47 7.34
C ASP A 177 -23.31 -10.13 7.32
N LEU A 178 -22.66 -9.82 8.43
CA LEU A 178 -21.90 -8.58 8.62
C LEU A 178 -20.73 -8.48 7.65
N LYS A 179 -20.07 -9.60 7.31
CA LYS A 179 -18.90 -9.60 6.41
C LYS A 179 -19.29 -9.17 5.00
N SER A 180 -20.44 -9.65 4.48
CA SER A 180 -20.96 -9.24 3.17
C SER A 180 -21.30 -7.76 3.12
N LEU A 181 -21.98 -7.25 4.16
CA LEU A 181 -22.33 -5.83 4.26
C LEU A 181 -21.07 -4.96 4.35
N GLU A 182 -20.15 -5.32 5.24
CA GLU A 182 -18.88 -4.64 5.39
C GLU A 182 -18.08 -4.62 4.09
N ARG A 183 -17.94 -5.77 3.40
CA ARG A 183 -17.27 -5.85 2.11
C ARG A 183 -17.89 -4.90 1.08
N ALA A 184 -19.20 -4.87 0.95
CA ALA A 184 -19.88 -4.02 -0.03
C ALA A 184 -19.62 -2.53 0.23
N LEU A 185 -19.73 -2.09 1.50
CA LEU A 185 -19.46 -0.70 1.89
C LEU A 185 -17.98 -0.31 1.75
N LEU A 186 -17.05 -1.25 1.98
CA LEU A 186 -15.63 -1.00 1.76
C LEU A 186 -15.31 -0.92 0.27
N LEU A 187 -15.87 -1.80 -0.57
CA LEU A 187 -15.69 -1.75 -2.03
C LEU A 187 -16.21 -0.43 -2.62
N LEU A 188 -17.29 0.11 -2.07
CA LEU A 188 -17.80 1.43 -2.45
C LEU A 188 -16.75 2.53 -2.19
N ASN A 189 -16.09 2.49 -1.02
CA ASN A 189 -15.08 3.48 -0.67
C ASN A 189 -13.72 3.23 -1.36
N ASP A 190 -13.50 2.06 -1.95
CA ASP A 190 -12.34 1.76 -2.76
C ASP A 190 -12.48 2.27 -4.21
N LEU A 191 -13.68 2.70 -4.62
CA LEU A 191 -13.92 3.24 -5.96
C LEU A 191 -13.13 4.55 -6.17
N PRO A 192 -12.37 4.70 -7.26
CA PRO A 192 -11.68 5.94 -7.55
C PRO A 192 -12.65 7.12 -7.69
N GLY A 193 -12.42 8.21 -6.95
CA GLY A 193 -13.24 9.43 -7.06
C GLY A 193 -14.62 9.35 -6.42
N ILE A 194 -14.92 8.31 -5.66
CA ILE A 194 -16.18 8.14 -4.92
C ILE A 194 -15.89 7.76 -3.48
N SER A 195 -16.72 8.23 -2.56
CA SER A 195 -16.81 7.74 -1.19
C SER A 195 -18.25 7.78 -0.70
N GLY A 196 -18.58 7.05 0.34
CA GLY A 196 -19.93 7.05 0.90
C GLY A 196 -20.05 6.30 2.21
N ASN A 197 -21.19 6.52 2.87
CA ASN A 197 -21.54 5.89 4.14
C ASN A 197 -22.84 5.11 3.99
N GLY A 198 -22.99 4.03 4.77
CA GLY A 198 -24.21 3.23 4.83
C GLY A 198 -24.90 3.36 6.20
N VAL A 199 -26.22 3.55 6.18
CA VAL A 199 -27.08 3.51 7.37
C VAL A 199 -28.13 2.43 7.17
N LEU A 200 -28.23 1.53 8.15
CA LEU A 200 -29.25 0.49 8.16
C LEU A 200 -30.42 0.95 9.00
N ARG A 201 -31.62 0.96 8.40
CA ARG A 201 -32.88 1.35 9.05
C ARG A 201 -33.80 0.14 9.13
N GLN A 202 -34.77 0.20 10.04
CA GLN A 202 -35.85 -0.81 10.10
C GLN A 202 -36.72 -0.72 8.84
N GLY A 203 -36.99 -1.85 8.23
CA GLY A 203 -37.90 -1.96 7.10
C GLY A 203 -39.37 -2.06 7.53
N SER A 204 -40.27 -2.14 6.57
CA SER A 204 -41.73 -2.21 6.80
C SER A 204 -42.23 -3.60 7.21
N GLU A 205 -41.49 -4.66 6.82
CA GLU A 205 -41.82 -6.03 7.12
C GLU A 205 -41.06 -6.56 8.33
N VAL A 206 -41.61 -7.58 9.01
CA VAL A 206 -40.92 -8.21 10.15
C VAL A 206 -39.59 -8.84 9.69
N GLY A 207 -38.51 -8.45 10.33
CA GLY A 207 -37.15 -8.90 10.00
C GLY A 207 -36.52 -8.19 8.80
N SER A 208 -37.25 -7.33 8.09
CA SER A 208 -36.67 -6.55 7.00
C SER A 208 -35.90 -5.34 7.51
N SER A 209 -34.89 -4.95 6.76
CA SER A 209 -34.13 -3.70 6.94
C SER A 209 -33.96 -3.02 5.59
N GLU A 210 -33.81 -1.70 5.63
CA GLU A 210 -33.49 -0.85 4.48
C GLU A 210 -32.09 -0.32 4.61
N LEU A 211 -31.27 -0.43 3.55
CA LEU A 211 -29.94 0.12 3.50
C LEU A 211 -29.95 1.44 2.73
N LEU A 212 -29.73 2.53 3.42
CA LEU A 212 -29.51 3.85 2.83
C LEU A 212 -28.01 4.10 2.67
N VAL A 213 -27.56 4.31 1.45
CA VAL A 213 -26.18 4.70 1.13
C VAL A 213 -26.17 6.16 0.68
N THR A 214 -25.39 6.96 1.37
CA THR A 214 -25.17 8.38 1.02
C THR A 214 -23.81 8.53 0.37
N ILE A 215 -23.78 9.05 -0.87
CA ILE A 215 -22.53 9.33 -1.60
C ILE A 215 -21.97 10.66 -1.13
N ASN A 216 -20.73 10.66 -0.68
CA ASN A 216 -19.96 11.83 -0.31
C ASN A 216 -18.73 11.90 -1.24
N PRO A 217 -18.84 12.50 -2.42
CA PRO A 217 -17.71 12.54 -3.34
C PRO A 217 -16.57 13.36 -2.72
N PRO A 218 -15.30 12.93 -2.89
CA PRO A 218 -14.17 13.76 -2.54
C PRO A 218 -14.18 15.04 -3.36
N PRO A 219 -13.40 16.08 -2.98
CA PRO A 219 -13.26 17.27 -3.78
C PRO A 219 -12.93 16.92 -5.25
N PRO A 220 -13.52 17.61 -6.25
CA PRO A 220 -13.25 17.33 -7.66
C PRO A 220 -11.76 17.43 -8.00
N THR A 221 -11.05 18.31 -7.31
CA THR A 221 -9.59 18.47 -7.42
C THR A 221 -8.96 18.51 -6.03
N SER A 222 -7.79 17.89 -5.90
CA SER A 222 -6.94 17.97 -4.71
C SER A 222 -5.49 18.13 -5.12
N TYR A 223 -4.74 18.88 -4.35
CA TYR A 223 -3.33 19.14 -4.59
C TYR A 223 -2.51 18.80 -3.36
N VAL A 224 -1.32 18.24 -3.56
CA VAL A 224 -0.35 17.99 -2.50
C VAL A 224 1.01 18.54 -2.92
N LEU A 225 1.55 19.46 -2.12
CA LEU A 225 2.92 19.96 -2.24
C LEU A 225 3.81 19.25 -1.23
N THR A 226 4.94 18.73 -1.68
CA THR A 226 5.99 18.19 -0.80
C THR A 226 7.32 18.87 -1.12
N LEU A 227 7.97 19.39 -0.09
CA LEU A 227 9.31 19.94 -0.14
C LEU A 227 10.20 19.13 0.79
N ASN A 228 11.38 18.73 0.36
CA ASN A 228 12.34 18.06 1.24
C ASN A 228 13.78 18.28 0.79
N ASN A 229 14.74 18.06 1.70
CA ASN A 229 16.18 18.12 1.44
C ASN A 229 16.86 16.75 1.56
N GLY A 230 16.09 15.67 1.50
CA GLY A 230 16.58 14.30 1.69
C GLY A 230 17.12 13.61 0.44
N ALA A 231 17.10 14.28 -0.72
CA ALA A 231 17.68 13.75 -1.95
C ALA A 231 19.22 13.72 -1.92
N SER A 232 19.85 13.12 -2.92
CA SER A 232 21.31 13.04 -2.97
C SER A 232 21.94 14.35 -3.45
N LYS A 233 23.18 14.58 -3.05
CA LYS A 233 23.94 15.77 -3.50
C LYS A 233 24.17 15.79 -5.01
N THR A 234 24.31 14.62 -5.62
CA THR A 234 24.48 14.45 -7.07
C THR A 234 23.23 14.76 -7.87
N MET A 235 22.04 14.43 -7.30
CA MET A 235 20.74 14.60 -7.96
C MET A 235 19.99 15.87 -7.53
N GLY A 236 20.60 16.71 -6.71
CA GLY A 236 19.97 17.89 -6.16
C GLY A 236 19.39 17.62 -4.78
N GLN A 237 19.99 18.27 -3.78
CA GLN A 237 19.68 18.06 -2.37
C GLN A 237 18.23 18.46 -2.02
N TYR A 238 17.70 19.50 -2.66
CA TYR A 238 16.35 20.01 -2.42
C TYR A 238 15.39 19.48 -3.49
N SER A 239 14.33 18.83 -3.08
CA SER A 239 13.31 18.32 -3.99
C SER A 239 11.95 18.93 -3.71
N THR A 240 11.22 19.18 -4.80
CA THR A 240 9.84 19.64 -4.80
C THR A 240 9.00 18.62 -5.56
N ASN A 241 7.90 18.19 -4.96
CA ASN A 241 6.91 17.35 -5.62
C ASN A 241 5.54 18.02 -5.51
N ILE A 242 4.86 18.15 -6.64
CA ILE A 242 3.50 18.64 -6.73
C ILE A 242 2.66 17.53 -7.35
N ASN A 243 1.60 17.11 -6.66
CA ASN A 243 0.64 16.17 -7.18
C ASN A 243 -0.74 16.84 -7.25
N ALA A 244 -1.42 16.71 -8.38
CA ALA A 244 -2.79 17.12 -8.59
C ALA A 244 -3.63 15.88 -8.91
N THR A 245 -4.74 15.69 -8.22
CA THR A 245 -5.70 14.61 -8.49
C THR A 245 -7.04 15.20 -8.88
N PHE A 246 -7.58 14.73 -9.99
CA PHE A 246 -8.88 15.09 -10.55
C PHE A 246 -9.80 13.88 -10.41
N ASN A 247 -10.83 14.03 -9.58
CA ASN A 247 -11.86 13.03 -9.36
C ASN A 247 -13.02 13.27 -10.30
N ASN A 248 -13.46 12.24 -11.01
CA ASN A 248 -14.63 12.35 -11.86
C ASN A 248 -15.88 12.09 -11.01
N PRO A 249 -16.81 13.07 -10.87
CA PRO A 249 -18.02 12.88 -10.09
C PRO A 249 -19.04 11.95 -10.77
N ASP A 250 -18.98 11.86 -12.10
CA ASP A 250 -19.96 11.12 -12.90
C ASP A 250 -19.60 9.65 -13.06
N TYR A 251 -18.30 9.34 -13.09
CA TYR A 251 -17.82 7.99 -13.30
C TYR A 251 -16.75 7.62 -12.26
N PRO A 252 -16.76 6.42 -11.66
CA PRO A 252 -15.74 6.00 -10.68
C PRO A 252 -14.34 5.96 -11.30
N SER A 253 -13.74 7.13 -11.46
CA SER A 253 -12.39 7.28 -12.01
C SER A 253 -11.69 8.50 -11.43
N ALA A 254 -10.36 8.42 -11.42
CA ALA A 254 -9.50 9.50 -10.99
C ALA A 254 -8.28 9.61 -11.93
N LEU A 255 -7.84 10.83 -12.18
CA LEU A 255 -6.65 11.14 -12.96
C LEU A 255 -5.71 11.98 -12.10
N SER A 256 -4.50 11.46 -11.87
CA SER A 256 -3.47 12.16 -11.11
C SER A 256 -2.31 12.56 -12.01
N PHE A 257 -1.80 13.77 -11.80
CA PHE A 257 -0.56 14.26 -12.40
C PHE A 257 0.41 14.62 -11.29
N GLY A 258 1.66 14.22 -11.46
CA GLY A 258 2.74 14.58 -10.56
C GLY A 258 3.89 15.24 -11.32
N PHE A 259 4.47 16.24 -10.71
CA PHE A 259 5.72 16.86 -11.12
C PHE A 259 6.72 16.80 -9.98
N SER A 260 7.90 16.25 -10.24
CA SER A 260 9.00 16.18 -9.31
C SER A 260 10.21 16.93 -9.89
N SER A 261 10.81 17.76 -9.07
CA SER A 261 11.98 18.54 -9.43
C SER A 261 13.01 18.46 -8.31
N ALA A 262 14.30 18.41 -8.64
CA ALA A 262 15.38 18.49 -7.67
C ALA A 262 16.38 19.58 -8.06
N LEU A 263 16.76 20.39 -7.06
CA LEU A 263 17.59 21.58 -7.19
C LEU A 263 18.87 21.40 -6.39
N LYS A 264 19.93 22.07 -6.84
CA LYS A 264 21.18 22.24 -6.10
C LYS A 264 21.18 23.56 -5.32
N ASN A 265 22.07 23.65 -4.35
CA ASN A 265 22.22 24.82 -3.49
C ASN A 265 23.01 25.99 -4.13
N ASP A 266 23.24 26.01 -5.45
CA ASP A 266 23.98 27.11 -6.14
C ASP A 266 22.98 28.08 -6.80
N ASP A 267 23.22 29.37 -6.62
CA ASP A 267 22.30 30.51 -6.84
C ASP A 267 21.67 30.67 -8.23
N ASP A 268 22.16 29.98 -9.26
CA ASP A 268 21.75 30.26 -10.66
C ASP A 268 20.73 29.29 -11.25
N GLN A 269 20.14 28.35 -10.47
CA GLN A 269 19.47 27.20 -11.09
C GLN A 269 18.01 26.94 -10.70
N LEU A 270 17.30 27.90 -10.15
CA LEU A 270 15.87 27.72 -9.81
C LEU A 270 15.04 27.31 -11.04
N PHE A 271 15.43 27.75 -12.23
CA PHE A 271 14.73 27.46 -13.49
C PHE A 271 15.35 26.30 -14.30
N ASN A 272 16.48 25.74 -13.88
CA ASN A 272 17.11 24.59 -14.55
C ASN A 272 17.43 23.44 -13.58
N PRO A 273 16.40 22.75 -13.06
CA PRO A 273 16.57 21.71 -12.09
C PRO A 273 17.35 20.52 -12.65
N ILE A 274 18.10 19.87 -11.75
CA ILE A 274 18.93 18.68 -12.02
C ILE A 274 18.07 17.49 -12.42
N LEU A 275 16.94 17.31 -11.74
CA LEU A 275 15.93 16.31 -12.04
C LEU A 275 14.61 16.98 -12.42
N LYS A 276 14.00 16.50 -13.49
CA LYS A 276 12.62 16.78 -13.87
C LYS A 276 11.93 15.45 -14.12
N ALA A 277 10.88 15.16 -13.39
CA ALA A 277 10.06 13.98 -13.62
C ALA A 277 8.58 14.35 -13.65
N PHE A 278 7.87 13.89 -14.68
CA PHE A 278 6.44 14.01 -14.84
C PHE A 278 5.85 12.62 -14.73
N ASN A 279 4.85 12.46 -13.89
CA ASN A 279 4.10 11.22 -13.81
C ASN A 279 2.61 11.47 -13.97
N THR A 280 1.90 10.45 -14.43
CA THR A 280 0.44 10.45 -14.55
C THR A 280 -0.08 9.08 -14.14
N THR A 281 -1.25 9.05 -13.53
CA THR A 281 -1.94 7.79 -13.22
C THR A 281 -3.44 7.99 -13.42
N TYR A 282 -4.01 7.25 -14.36
CA TYR A 282 -5.45 7.10 -14.50
C TYR A 282 -5.89 5.84 -13.77
N SER A 283 -7.00 5.89 -13.05
CA SER A 283 -7.61 4.73 -12.40
C SER A 283 -9.11 4.72 -12.58
N THR A 284 -9.68 3.53 -12.75
CA THR A 284 -11.13 3.34 -12.87
C THR A 284 -11.54 1.96 -12.38
N SER A 285 -12.79 1.84 -11.94
CA SER A 285 -13.35 0.54 -11.55
C SER A 285 -13.88 -0.23 -12.76
N LEU A 286 -13.64 -1.54 -12.77
CA LEU A 286 -14.20 -2.47 -13.76
C LEU A 286 -15.16 -3.45 -13.06
N GLY A 287 -16.37 -3.61 -13.60
CA GLY A 287 -17.39 -4.45 -12.95
C GLY A 287 -17.81 -3.92 -11.58
N ASP A 288 -18.39 -4.76 -10.75
CA ASP A 288 -19.03 -4.42 -9.47
C ASP A 288 -18.50 -5.26 -8.29
N ASP A 289 -17.33 -5.91 -8.46
CA ASP A 289 -16.65 -6.73 -7.45
C ASP A 289 -15.35 -6.11 -6.91
N GLY A 290 -15.10 -4.82 -7.22
CA GLY A 290 -13.91 -4.10 -6.74
C GLY A 290 -12.67 -4.28 -7.61
N LEU A 291 -12.78 -4.78 -8.85
CA LEU A 291 -11.66 -4.79 -9.78
C LEU A 291 -11.34 -3.34 -10.20
N ILE A 292 -10.09 -2.93 -10.02
CA ILE A 292 -9.58 -1.60 -10.40
C ILE A 292 -8.56 -1.77 -11.52
N PHE A 293 -8.78 -1.08 -12.63
CA PHE A 293 -7.76 -0.84 -13.65
C PHE A 293 -7.01 0.44 -13.35
N SER A 294 -5.70 0.44 -13.56
CA SER A 294 -4.89 1.65 -13.54
C SER A 294 -3.88 1.66 -14.68
N LEU A 295 -3.62 2.86 -15.21
CA LEU A 295 -2.59 3.11 -16.20
C LEU A 295 -1.67 4.21 -15.67
N GLY A 296 -0.45 3.82 -15.30
CA GLY A 296 0.59 4.73 -14.83
C GLY A 296 1.59 5.04 -15.94
N GLY A 297 2.02 6.30 -16.03
CA GLY A 297 3.10 6.75 -16.90
C GLY A 297 4.10 7.62 -16.15
N ILE A 298 5.37 7.58 -16.53
CA ILE A 298 6.40 8.50 -16.04
C ILE A 298 7.37 8.86 -17.17
N TYR A 299 7.81 10.10 -17.19
CA TYR A 299 8.91 10.60 -17.99
C TYR A 299 9.87 11.38 -17.11
N ALA A 300 11.16 11.10 -17.19
CA ALA A 300 12.16 11.73 -16.35
C ALA A 300 13.42 12.10 -17.13
N ILE A 301 14.00 13.25 -16.78
CA ILE A 301 15.28 13.73 -17.27
C ILE A 301 16.13 14.13 -16.07
N ALA A 302 17.38 13.69 -16.03
CA ALA A 302 18.35 14.08 -15.00
C ALA A 302 19.67 14.51 -15.62
N LYS A 303 20.26 15.56 -15.05
CA LYS A 303 21.59 16.07 -15.34
C LYS A 303 22.42 16.08 -14.05
N PRO A 304 22.94 14.90 -13.61
CA PRO A 304 23.66 14.76 -12.36
C PRO A 304 24.82 15.76 -12.23
N GLN A 305 25.07 16.20 -11.01
CA GLN A 305 26.07 17.21 -10.66
C GLN A 305 27.25 16.58 -9.89
N GLY A 306 28.09 17.41 -9.26
CA GLY A 306 29.27 16.94 -8.54
C GLY A 306 30.35 16.42 -9.49
N SER A 307 30.91 15.26 -9.20
CA SER A 307 31.93 14.60 -10.05
C SER A 307 31.44 14.22 -11.45
N LEU A 308 30.13 14.10 -11.64
CA LEU A 308 29.51 13.77 -12.93
C LEU A 308 29.26 14.99 -13.83
N LYS A 309 29.35 16.21 -13.29
CA LYS A 309 29.11 17.44 -14.05
C LYS A 309 30.07 17.60 -15.23
N SER A 310 31.37 17.35 -15.01
CA SER A 310 32.42 17.46 -16.03
C SER A 310 32.28 16.42 -17.14
N LEU A 311 31.58 15.29 -16.87
CA LEU A 311 31.29 14.24 -17.84
C LEU A 311 30.03 14.53 -18.67
N GLY A 312 29.36 15.66 -18.45
CA GLY A 312 28.16 16.04 -19.20
C GLY A 312 27.06 14.97 -19.18
N VAL A 313 26.89 14.27 -18.04
CA VAL A 313 25.92 13.16 -17.94
C VAL A 313 24.50 13.67 -18.12
N LEU A 314 23.75 13.04 -19.03
CA LEU A 314 22.32 13.24 -19.23
C LEU A 314 21.62 11.89 -19.25
N SER A 315 20.72 11.66 -18.29
CA SER A 315 19.88 10.46 -18.23
C SER A 315 18.44 10.79 -18.57
N LYS A 316 17.82 10.02 -19.46
CA LYS A 316 16.42 10.15 -19.87
C LYS A 316 15.73 8.81 -19.69
N SER A 317 14.52 8.80 -19.18
CA SER A 317 13.72 7.57 -19.08
C SER A 317 12.23 7.85 -19.25
N TYR A 318 11.52 6.85 -19.73
CA TYR A 318 10.06 6.81 -19.68
C TYR A 318 9.58 5.39 -19.42
N SER A 319 8.43 5.28 -18.77
CA SER A 319 7.76 3.99 -18.66
C SER A 319 6.26 4.12 -18.60
N LEU A 320 5.57 3.05 -19.04
CA LEU A 320 4.13 2.90 -19.03
C LEU A 320 3.77 1.59 -18.32
N ALA A 321 2.78 1.64 -17.43
CA ALA A 321 2.42 0.51 -16.60
C ALA A 321 0.90 0.34 -16.46
N PRO A 322 0.23 -0.44 -17.34
CA PRO A 322 -1.13 -0.91 -17.11
C PRO A 322 -1.16 -1.97 -16.00
N ARG A 323 -2.15 -1.91 -15.10
CA ARG A 323 -2.31 -2.80 -13.96
C ARG A 323 -3.77 -3.11 -13.69
N LEU A 324 -4.04 -4.30 -13.16
CA LEU A 324 -5.33 -4.74 -12.66
C LEU A 324 -5.16 -5.18 -11.22
N ARG A 325 -5.95 -4.61 -10.30
CA ARG A 325 -5.97 -4.96 -8.88
C ARG A 325 -7.34 -5.51 -8.51
N TYR A 326 -7.37 -6.65 -7.82
CA TYR A 326 -8.57 -7.28 -7.32
C TYR A 326 -8.50 -7.54 -5.81
N PRO A 327 -9.51 -7.13 -5.01
CA PRO A 327 -9.61 -7.43 -3.59
C PRO A 327 -10.16 -8.85 -3.38
N MET A 328 -9.27 -9.82 -3.14
CA MET A 328 -9.66 -11.21 -2.84
C MET A 328 -10.49 -11.30 -1.55
N LYS A 329 -10.07 -10.57 -0.52
CA LYS A 329 -10.78 -10.36 0.74
C LYS A 329 -10.73 -8.90 1.10
N ARG A 330 -11.85 -8.33 1.53
CA ARG A 330 -11.94 -6.94 1.97
C ARG A 330 -12.77 -6.86 3.24
N SER A 331 -12.13 -6.56 4.35
CA SER A 331 -12.78 -6.29 5.65
C SER A 331 -12.00 -5.22 6.40
N ARG A 332 -12.54 -4.70 7.50
CA ARG A 332 -11.85 -3.71 8.35
C ARG A 332 -10.62 -4.29 9.03
N ALA A 333 -10.73 -5.51 9.50
CA ALA A 333 -9.66 -6.17 10.23
C ALA A 333 -8.51 -6.61 9.32
N GLU A 334 -8.85 -7.10 8.12
CA GLU A 334 -7.86 -7.65 7.19
C GLU A 334 -8.32 -7.57 5.74
N SER A 335 -7.40 -7.27 4.84
CA SER A 335 -7.68 -7.27 3.40
C SER A 335 -6.52 -7.90 2.63
N TYR A 336 -6.87 -8.67 1.58
CA TYR A 336 -5.94 -9.33 0.67
C TYR A 336 -6.21 -8.86 -0.74
N TYR A 337 -5.16 -8.44 -1.44
CA TYR A 337 -5.25 -7.99 -2.83
C TYR A 337 -4.28 -8.76 -3.71
N ILE A 338 -4.69 -9.01 -4.93
CA ILE A 338 -3.82 -9.46 -6.01
C ILE A 338 -3.78 -8.36 -7.08
N GLU A 339 -2.58 -8.02 -7.55
CA GLU A 339 -2.37 -7.03 -8.61
C GLU A 339 -1.45 -7.62 -9.66
N GLY A 340 -1.91 -7.68 -10.91
CA GLY A 340 -1.11 -8.04 -12.06
C GLY A 340 -0.89 -6.83 -12.98
N GLY A 341 0.30 -6.68 -13.54
CA GLY A 341 0.58 -5.58 -14.44
C GLY A 341 1.84 -5.73 -15.27
N LEU A 342 1.90 -4.96 -16.34
CA LEU A 342 3.10 -4.82 -17.16
C LEU A 342 3.78 -3.49 -16.85
N ASN A 343 5.11 -3.47 -16.97
CA ASN A 343 5.90 -2.25 -16.95
C ASN A 343 6.80 -2.22 -18.18
N VAL A 344 6.49 -1.36 -19.13
CA VAL A 344 7.29 -1.13 -20.34
C VAL A 344 8.17 0.08 -20.09
N ALA A 345 9.48 -0.12 -19.90
CA ALA A 345 10.43 0.91 -19.53
C ALA A 345 11.53 1.07 -20.59
N ARG A 346 11.91 2.31 -20.80
CA ARG A 346 13.03 2.71 -21.69
C ARG A 346 13.87 3.75 -20.98
N SER A 347 15.19 3.60 -21.08
CA SER A 347 16.12 4.62 -20.59
C SER A 347 17.32 4.75 -21.48
N GLU A 348 17.90 5.94 -21.52
CA GLU A 348 19.08 6.25 -22.30
C GLU A 348 19.96 7.23 -21.52
N THR A 349 21.25 6.92 -21.46
CA THR A 349 22.25 7.78 -20.80
C THR A 349 23.28 8.25 -21.82
N PHE A 350 23.55 9.53 -21.76
CA PHE A 350 24.53 10.21 -22.59
C PHE A 350 25.72 10.67 -21.73
N LEU A 351 26.92 10.60 -22.30
CA LEU A 351 28.15 11.20 -21.77
C LEU A 351 28.74 12.08 -22.87
N LEU A 352 29.04 13.35 -22.57
CA LEU A 352 29.55 14.32 -23.55
C LEU A 352 28.74 14.27 -24.85
N ASP A 353 27.39 14.31 -24.72
CA ASP A 353 26.41 14.25 -25.80
C ASP A 353 26.38 12.95 -26.63
N SER A 354 27.22 11.97 -26.31
CA SER A 354 27.21 10.65 -26.97
C SER A 354 26.40 9.65 -26.17
N SER A 355 25.47 8.94 -26.81
CA SER A 355 24.68 7.87 -26.19
C SER A 355 25.59 6.70 -25.82
N THR A 356 25.67 6.40 -24.52
CA THR A 356 26.55 5.36 -23.96
C THR A 356 25.79 4.13 -23.53
N THR A 357 24.62 4.32 -22.90
CA THR A 357 23.78 3.18 -22.50
C THR A 357 22.33 3.38 -22.92
N LYS A 358 21.67 2.27 -23.28
CA LYS A 358 20.28 2.24 -23.69
C LYS A 358 19.62 0.96 -23.19
N ASP A 359 18.70 1.09 -22.22
CA ASP A 359 17.93 -0.02 -21.72
C ASP A 359 16.52 -0.02 -22.31
N LYS A 360 16.07 -1.20 -22.71
CA LYS A 360 14.69 -1.45 -23.15
C LYS A 360 14.20 -2.69 -22.41
N LEU A 361 13.21 -2.54 -21.57
CA LEU A 361 12.75 -3.62 -20.71
C LEU A 361 11.24 -3.67 -20.64
N THR A 362 10.70 -4.88 -20.62
CA THR A 362 9.30 -5.17 -20.30
C THR A 362 9.27 -6.18 -19.18
N VAL A 363 8.55 -5.85 -18.12
CA VAL A 363 8.44 -6.69 -16.92
C VAL A 363 6.97 -6.93 -16.61
N PHE A 364 6.61 -8.18 -16.39
CA PHE A 364 5.34 -8.55 -15.77
C PHE A 364 5.52 -8.64 -14.26
N ASP A 365 4.69 -7.95 -13.52
CA ASP A 365 4.64 -8.00 -12.06
C ASP A 365 3.34 -8.64 -11.59
N LEU A 366 3.45 -9.63 -10.70
CA LEU A 366 2.35 -10.16 -9.92
C LEU A 366 2.60 -9.82 -8.45
N VAL A 367 1.70 -9.05 -7.84
CA VAL A 367 1.83 -8.57 -6.46
C VAL A 367 0.69 -9.13 -5.63
N PHE A 368 1.05 -9.75 -4.52
CA PHE A 368 0.12 -10.12 -3.45
C PHE A 368 0.32 -9.18 -2.28
N SER A 369 -0.76 -8.49 -1.87
CA SER A 369 -0.72 -7.50 -0.80
C SER A 369 -1.67 -7.88 0.34
N VAL A 370 -1.22 -7.65 1.57
CA VAL A 370 -1.98 -7.90 2.80
C VAL A 370 -1.98 -6.63 3.64
N THR A 371 -3.15 -6.25 4.14
CA THR A 371 -3.30 -5.31 5.27
C THR A 371 -4.01 -6.03 6.40
N ASN A 372 -3.50 -5.94 7.61
CA ASN A 372 -4.06 -6.61 8.78
C ASN A 372 -3.83 -5.79 10.05
N ASP A 373 -4.91 -5.50 10.79
CA ASP A 373 -4.89 -4.66 11.99
C ASP A 373 -4.87 -5.50 13.28
N ILE A 374 -4.84 -6.82 13.18
CA ILE A 374 -4.93 -7.76 14.32
C ILE A 374 -3.59 -8.46 14.56
N TRP A 375 -2.85 -8.79 13.49
CA TRP A 375 -1.63 -9.58 13.59
C TRP A 375 -0.62 -8.93 14.52
N PHE A 376 -0.09 -9.72 15.44
CA PHE A 376 0.90 -9.29 16.41
C PHE A 376 0.50 -8.07 17.25
N GLY A 377 -0.82 -7.79 17.35
CA GLY A 377 -1.35 -6.68 18.15
C GLY A 377 -1.17 -5.29 17.53
N GLY A 378 -0.93 -5.21 16.23
CA GLY A 378 -0.70 -3.94 15.54
C GLY A 378 -1.12 -3.96 14.07
N ASN A 379 -0.93 -2.84 13.39
CA ASN A 379 -1.19 -2.70 11.97
C ASN A 379 -0.03 -3.26 11.14
N THR A 380 -0.33 -4.17 10.25
CA THR A 380 0.63 -4.85 9.36
C THR A 380 0.26 -4.61 7.89
N GLN A 381 1.23 -4.23 7.09
CA GLN A 381 1.11 -4.15 5.63
C GLN A 381 2.26 -4.92 4.99
N LEU A 382 1.95 -5.90 4.14
CA LEU A 382 2.92 -6.71 3.44
C LEU A 382 2.64 -6.71 1.95
N ASN A 383 3.70 -6.68 1.15
CA ASN A 383 3.63 -6.87 -0.30
C ASN A 383 4.69 -7.91 -0.70
N PHE A 384 4.25 -8.92 -1.40
CA PHE A 384 5.10 -9.89 -2.05
C PHE A 384 4.94 -9.77 -3.56
N THR A 385 6.04 -9.62 -4.30
CA THR A 385 6.03 -9.44 -5.75
C THR A 385 6.85 -10.52 -6.42
N ILE A 386 6.28 -11.13 -7.44
CA ILE A 386 7.00 -11.95 -8.43
C ILE A 386 7.11 -11.09 -9.70
N ALA A 387 8.33 -10.87 -10.19
CA ALA A 387 8.57 -10.07 -11.38
C ALA A 387 9.37 -10.86 -12.41
N GLN A 388 8.83 -10.94 -13.62
CA GLN A 388 9.39 -11.66 -14.75
C GLN A 388 9.71 -10.71 -15.89
N GLY A 389 10.98 -10.68 -16.33
CA GLY A 389 11.36 -10.02 -17.56
C GLY A 389 10.79 -10.74 -18.79
N LEU A 390 10.25 -9.98 -19.73
CA LEU A 390 9.59 -10.50 -20.94
C LEU A 390 10.27 -9.99 -22.20
N ASP A 391 10.23 -10.83 -23.23
CA ASP A 391 10.67 -10.49 -24.58
C ASP A 391 9.49 -9.93 -25.38
N LEU A 392 9.04 -8.74 -24.99
CA LEU A 392 7.92 -8.04 -25.59
C LEU A 392 8.25 -6.56 -25.82
N PHE A 393 7.58 -5.92 -26.76
CA PHE A 393 7.69 -4.48 -27.03
C PHE A 393 9.13 -4.03 -27.28
N ASP A 394 9.89 -4.76 -28.12
CA ASP A 394 11.28 -4.46 -28.46
C ASP A 394 12.20 -4.39 -27.21
N SER A 395 12.00 -5.32 -26.27
CA SER A 395 12.89 -5.47 -25.11
C SER A 395 14.28 -5.93 -25.54
N ARG A 396 15.32 -5.32 -24.96
CA ARG A 396 16.70 -5.60 -25.30
C ARG A 396 17.13 -6.97 -24.77
N SER A 397 17.73 -7.79 -25.64
CA SER A 397 18.26 -9.12 -25.30
C SER A 397 19.79 -9.19 -25.38
N ASP A 398 20.45 -8.21 -26.02
CA ASP A 398 21.89 -8.21 -26.31
C ASP A 398 22.68 -7.27 -25.37
N SER A 399 23.96 -7.59 -25.20
CA SER A 399 24.94 -6.81 -24.47
C SER A 399 26.02 -6.18 -25.36
N ILE A 400 25.97 -6.43 -26.66
CA ILE A 400 27.11 -6.22 -27.58
C ILE A 400 26.94 -4.94 -28.40
N ASN A 401 25.70 -4.57 -28.76
CA ASN A 401 25.44 -3.41 -29.61
C ASN A 401 25.54 -2.08 -28.86
N LEU A 402 26.21 -1.09 -29.46
CA LEU A 402 26.27 0.27 -28.95
C LEU A 402 25.04 1.07 -29.39
N PRO A 403 24.47 1.90 -28.50
CA PRO A 403 24.82 2.07 -27.08
C PRO A 403 24.54 0.79 -26.27
N GLY A 404 25.46 0.45 -25.33
CA GLY A 404 25.38 -0.76 -24.49
C GLY A 404 24.20 -0.74 -23.50
N PRO A 405 23.93 -1.83 -22.77
CA PRO A 405 23.01 -1.82 -21.63
C PRO A 405 23.65 -1.14 -20.40
N SER A 406 22.84 -0.73 -19.41
CA SER A 406 23.36 -0.19 -18.15
C SER A 406 24.19 -1.20 -17.36
N ILE A 407 23.91 -2.48 -17.48
CA ILE A 407 24.65 -3.59 -16.88
C ILE A 407 24.98 -4.63 -17.96
N ALA A 408 26.28 -4.94 -18.13
CA ALA A 408 26.70 -5.99 -19.06
C ALA A 408 26.24 -7.37 -18.62
N ASN A 409 26.03 -8.26 -19.59
CA ASN A 409 25.62 -9.64 -19.34
C ASN A 409 24.34 -9.79 -18.49
N PHE A 410 23.47 -8.76 -18.56
CA PHE A 410 22.16 -8.85 -17.93
C PHE A 410 21.31 -9.94 -18.59
N LYS A 411 20.34 -10.47 -17.84
CA LYS A 411 19.38 -11.43 -18.35
C LYS A 411 18.04 -10.76 -18.62
N GLN A 412 17.62 -10.69 -19.87
CA GLN A 412 16.33 -10.12 -20.27
C GLN A 412 15.16 -10.84 -19.62
N LYS A 413 15.13 -12.19 -19.70
CA LYS A 413 14.07 -13.06 -19.14
C LYS A 413 14.41 -13.48 -17.70
N PHE A 414 14.74 -12.49 -16.85
CA PHE A 414 15.01 -12.73 -15.43
C PHE A 414 13.75 -13.08 -14.65
N LEU A 415 13.93 -13.76 -13.52
CA LEU A 415 12.92 -13.94 -12.49
C LEU A 415 13.42 -13.39 -11.17
N LYS A 416 12.64 -12.51 -10.54
CA LYS A 416 12.96 -11.97 -9.22
C LYS A 416 11.77 -11.94 -8.30
N TYR A 417 12.06 -12.04 -7.02
CA TYR A 417 11.12 -11.95 -5.91
C TYR A 417 11.42 -10.70 -5.12
N LYS A 418 10.38 -9.95 -4.74
CA LYS A 418 10.50 -8.78 -3.88
C LYS A 418 9.56 -8.93 -2.70
N PHE A 419 10.00 -8.47 -1.57
CA PHE A 419 9.22 -8.34 -0.35
C PHE A 419 9.31 -6.91 0.15
N SER A 420 8.21 -6.33 0.57
CA SER A 420 8.19 -5.11 1.38
C SER A 420 7.12 -5.23 2.44
N GLY A 421 7.43 -4.80 3.65
CA GLY A 421 6.52 -4.89 4.77
C GLY A 421 6.70 -3.74 5.74
N SER A 422 5.62 -3.34 6.39
CA SER A 422 5.63 -2.48 7.55
C SER A 422 4.72 -3.04 8.63
N HIS A 423 5.15 -2.95 9.87
CA HIS A 423 4.38 -3.31 11.04
C HIS A 423 4.48 -2.21 12.08
N THR A 424 3.33 -1.75 12.59
CA THR A 424 3.28 -0.74 13.65
C THR A 424 2.63 -1.34 14.88
N LEU A 425 3.44 -1.56 15.92
CA LEU A 425 3.04 -2.14 17.20
C LEU A 425 2.82 -1.04 18.24
N PRO A 426 1.59 -0.82 18.75
CA PRO A 426 1.36 0.10 19.86
C PRO A 426 1.87 -0.50 21.18
N ILE A 427 2.69 0.25 21.90
CA ILE A 427 3.23 -0.12 23.23
C ILE A 427 2.46 0.69 24.29
N LYS A 428 1.30 0.17 24.70
CA LYS A 428 0.35 0.88 25.60
C LYS A 428 0.98 1.34 26.92
N LYS A 429 1.89 0.52 27.51
CA LYS A 429 2.51 0.84 28.82
C LYS A 429 3.27 2.17 28.86
N ILE A 430 3.89 2.57 27.76
CA ILE A 430 4.69 3.80 27.66
C ILE A 430 4.08 4.83 26.69
N ASN A 431 2.86 4.58 26.23
CA ASN A 431 2.16 5.40 25.24
C ASN A 431 3.06 5.70 24.02
N SER A 432 3.61 4.65 23.43
CA SER A 432 4.54 4.72 22.32
C SER A 432 4.17 3.70 21.26
N LYS A 433 4.79 3.77 20.09
CA LYS A 433 4.63 2.77 19.03
C LYS A 433 6.00 2.40 18.46
N LEU A 434 6.15 1.13 18.14
CA LEU A 434 7.31 0.61 17.42
C LEU A 434 6.90 0.33 15.98
N LYS A 435 7.52 1.01 15.03
CA LYS A 435 7.35 0.77 13.60
C LYS A 435 8.54 0.00 13.06
N ILE A 436 8.26 -1.10 12.36
CA ILE A 436 9.26 -1.95 11.71
C ILE A 436 9.00 -1.89 10.21
N ASN A 437 10.00 -1.51 9.41
CA ASN A 437 9.93 -1.59 7.96
C ASN A 437 10.98 -2.58 7.46
N ALA A 438 10.61 -3.40 6.47
CA ALA A 438 11.48 -4.37 5.85
C ALA A 438 11.34 -4.32 4.33
N GLN A 439 12.45 -4.48 3.62
CA GLN A 439 12.48 -4.63 2.17
C GLN A 439 13.50 -5.71 1.82
N ALA A 440 13.18 -6.54 0.82
CA ALA A 440 14.11 -7.53 0.29
C ALA A 440 13.88 -7.78 -1.19
N GLN A 441 14.94 -8.17 -1.89
CA GLN A 441 14.89 -8.66 -3.26
C GLN A 441 15.83 -9.85 -3.41
N TRP A 442 15.35 -10.86 -4.14
CA TRP A 442 16.15 -12.03 -4.45
C TRP A 442 15.97 -12.44 -5.92
N THR A 443 17.06 -12.80 -6.57
CA THR A 443 17.13 -13.34 -7.92
C THR A 443 18.44 -14.10 -8.12
N ASN A 444 18.49 -15.00 -9.07
CA ASN A 444 19.74 -15.63 -9.54
C ASN A 444 20.28 -14.95 -10.81
N ASP A 445 19.54 -14.02 -11.36
CA ASP A 445 19.81 -13.41 -12.66
C ASP A 445 20.45 -12.03 -12.49
N LYS A 446 21.37 -11.68 -13.37
CA LYS A 446 21.90 -10.33 -13.50
C LYS A 446 20.85 -9.40 -14.07
N LEU A 447 20.66 -8.25 -13.44
CA LEU A 447 19.60 -7.31 -13.76
C LEU A 447 20.14 -6.02 -14.35
N LEU A 448 19.37 -5.37 -15.23
CA LEU A 448 19.61 -3.97 -15.59
C LEU A 448 19.51 -3.07 -14.34
N ALA A 449 20.19 -1.94 -14.37
CA ALA A 449 20.29 -1.02 -13.23
C ALA A 449 18.91 -0.61 -12.67
N GLY A 450 17.91 -0.38 -13.52
CA GLY A 450 16.54 -0.04 -13.12
C GLY A 450 15.77 -1.14 -12.37
N GLU A 451 16.29 -2.37 -12.35
CA GLU A 451 15.67 -3.53 -11.69
C GLU A 451 16.40 -3.99 -10.42
N GLN A 452 17.57 -3.41 -10.12
CA GLN A 452 18.30 -3.67 -8.88
C GLN A 452 17.59 -3.06 -7.67
N ILE A 453 17.72 -3.70 -6.50
CA ILE A 453 17.31 -3.10 -5.22
C ILE A 453 18.34 -2.07 -4.78
N THR A 454 17.87 -0.98 -4.17
CA THR A 454 18.72 0.09 -3.67
C THR A 454 18.37 0.46 -2.24
N PHE A 455 19.38 0.87 -1.47
CA PHE A 455 19.21 1.38 -0.12
C PHE A 455 20.02 2.67 0.09
N GLY A 456 19.63 3.42 1.11
CA GLY A 456 20.02 4.79 1.38
C GLY A 456 18.83 5.72 1.14
N GLY A 457 18.80 6.87 1.82
CA GLY A 457 17.70 7.82 1.75
C GLY A 457 16.58 7.57 2.76
N PRO A 458 15.42 8.20 2.62
CA PRO A 458 14.46 8.38 3.71
C PRO A 458 13.74 7.11 4.19
N ALA A 459 13.76 6.02 3.42
CA ALA A 459 13.06 4.79 3.80
C ALA A 459 13.90 3.87 4.70
N ILE A 460 15.10 3.49 4.24
CA ILE A 460 16.05 2.64 4.97
C ILE A 460 17.46 3.13 4.64
N GLY A 461 18.21 3.51 5.67
CA GLY A 461 19.54 4.08 5.52
C GLY A 461 19.54 5.61 5.52
N ARG A 462 18.76 6.23 6.40
CA ARG A 462 18.52 7.68 6.49
C ARG A 462 19.78 8.54 6.69
N GLY A 463 20.86 7.93 7.20
CA GLY A 463 22.18 8.60 7.31
C GLY A 463 22.92 8.73 5.97
N TYR A 464 22.43 8.12 4.89
CA TYR A 464 23.07 8.08 3.56
C TYR A 464 22.22 8.74 2.50
N ASP A 465 22.83 9.11 1.38
CA ASP A 465 22.13 9.59 0.21
C ASP A 465 21.23 8.49 -0.40
N ALA A 466 20.17 8.88 -1.07
CA ALA A 466 19.28 7.94 -1.73
C ALA A 466 20.07 7.06 -2.72
N GLY A 467 19.82 5.75 -2.71
CA GLY A 467 20.46 4.81 -3.62
C GLY A 467 21.97 4.60 -3.39
N SER A 468 22.49 4.85 -2.20
CA SER A 468 23.92 4.72 -1.88
C SER A 468 24.51 3.33 -2.10
N ILE A 469 23.71 2.28 -1.96
CA ILE A 469 24.09 0.92 -2.33
C ILE A 469 23.00 0.30 -3.23
N ALA A 470 23.42 -0.53 -4.18
CA ALA A 470 22.55 -1.21 -5.14
C ALA A 470 23.04 -2.63 -5.41
N GLY A 471 22.14 -3.52 -5.79
CA GLY A 471 22.48 -4.89 -6.19
C GLY A 471 21.28 -5.68 -6.71
N GLU A 472 21.55 -6.85 -7.27
CA GLU A 472 20.51 -7.78 -7.73
C GLU A 472 19.77 -8.39 -6.55
N ARG A 473 20.48 -8.66 -5.43
CA ARG A 473 19.93 -9.15 -4.17
C ARG A 473 20.17 -8.14 -3.07
N GLY A 474 19.33 -8.16 -2.07
CA GLY A 474 19.53 -7.35 -0.89
C GLY A 474 18.35 -7.39 0.06
N PHE A 475 18.60 -6.93 1.26
CA PHE A 475 17.56 -6.73 2.27
C PHE A 475 17.87 -5.50 3.12
N GLY A 476 16.83 -4.90 3.66
CA GLY A 476 16.94 -3.75 4.54
C GLY A 476 15.87 -3.79 5.62
N LEU A 477 16.23 -3.32 6.80
CA LEU A 477 15.39 -3.24 7.99
C LEU A 477 15.50 -1.84 8.61
N SER A 478 14.38 -1.33 9.09
CA SER A 478 14.30 -0.10 9.87
C SER A 478 13.42 -0.33 11.09
N PHE A 479 13.90 0.06 12.25
CA PHE A 479 13.18 0.08 13.50
C PHE A 479 13.04 1.51 13.97
N GLU A 480 11.82 1.95 14.27
CA GLU A 480 11.53 3.30 14.72
C GLU A 480 10.61 3.24 15.95
N LEU A 481 11.11 3.73 17.08
CA LEU A 481 10.33 3.89 18.30
C LEU A 481 9.86 5.35 18.37
N SER A 482 8.56 5.55 18.50
CA SER A 482 7.99 6.89 18.54
C SER A 482 6.95 7.05 19.65
N LYS A 483 6.73 8.31 20.05
CA LYS A 483 5.75 8.71 21.05
C LYS A 483 4.95 9.91 20.55
N ASP A 484 3.62 9.76 20.58
CA ASP A 484 2.68 10.80 20.18
C ASP A 484 2.30 11.71 21.35
N PHE A 485 2.17 12.99 21.04
CA PHE A 485 1.67 14.02 21.93
C PHE A 485 0.56 14.80 21.23
N PHE A 486 -0.58 14.99 21.89
CA PHE A 486 -1.77 15.58 21.29
C PHE A 486 -2.09 16.94 21.89
N LYS A 487 -2.62 17.86 21.04
CA LYS A 487 -3.19 19.16 21.41
C LYS A 487 -2.29 20.01 22.30
N GLN A 488 -1.20 20.51 21.76
CA GLN A 488 -0.35 21.52 22.43
C GLN A 488 -0.17 22.76 21.55
N GLU A 489 -0.19 23.92 22.18
CA GLU A 489 0.28 25.17 21.55
C GLU A 489 1.78 25.28 21.76
N ILE A 490 2.54 25.22 20.68
CA ILE A 490 3.99 25.41 20.69
C ILE A 490 4.30 26.56 19.74
N PHE A 491 4.98 27.61 20.23
CA PHE A 491 5.34 28.79 19.45
C PHE A 491 4.16 29.49 18.75
N ASN A 492 2.99 29.60 19.38
CA ASN A 492 1.74 30.15 18.83
C ASN A 492 1.18 29.37 17.62
N LEU A 493 1.66 28.15 17.36
CA LEU A 493 1.11 27.23 16.35
C LEU A 493 0.11 26.29 17.04
N SER A 494 -1.11 26.25 16.51
CA SER A 494 -2.15 25.29 16.95
C SER A 494 -1.85 23.92 16.37
N LEU A 495 -0.88 23.20 16.95
CA LEU A 495 -0.55 21.82 16.53
C LEU A 495 -1.70 20.87 16.90
N SER A 496 -2.11 20.05 15.95
CA SER A 496 -3.04 18.95 16.21
C SER A 496 -2.36 17.78 16.93
N SER A 497 -1.11 17.51 16.56
CA SER A 497 -0.24 16.51 17.19
C SER A 497 1.23 16.77 16.86
N TYR A 498 2.13 16.31 17.75
CA TYR A 498 3.53 16.13 17.44
C TYR A 498 4.00 14.75 17.90
N GLU A 499 4.95 14.19 17.19
CA GLU A 499 5.53 12.88 17.44
C GLU A 499 7.04 13.03 17.55
N LEU A 500 7.63 12.47 18.62
CA LEU A 500 9.08 12.33 18.75
C LEU A 500 9.46 10.88 18.43
N PHE A 501 10.53 10.68 17.68
CA PHE A 501 10.99 9.34 17.30
C PHE A 501 12.50 9.17 17.34
N ALA A 502 12.91 7.94 17.54
CA ALA A 502 14.30 7.49 17.37
C ALA A 502 14.29 6.25 16.46
N PHE A 503 15.36 6.09 15.67
CA PHE A 503 15.42 5.01 14.71
C PHE A 503 16.81 4.40 14.56
N ILE A 504 16.81 3.17 14.04
CA ILE A 504 17.99 2.47 13.57
C ILE A 504 17.66 1.75 12.26
N ASP A 505 18.54 1.88 11.28
CA ASP A 505 18.43 1.26 9.96
C ASP A 505 19.64 0.36 9.70
N TYR A 506 19.41 -0.73 8.98
CA TYR A 506 20.43 -1.60 8.41
C TYR A 506 20.00 -2.08 7.02
N ALA A 507 20.94 -2.12 6.08
CA ALA A 507 20.70 -2.72 4.77
C ALA A 507 21.97 -3.31 4.19
N GLU A 508 21.76 -4.33 3.34
CA GLU A 508 22.80 -4.99 2.56
C GLU A 508 22.33 -5.16 1.11
N ALA A 509 23.23 -4.93 0.16
CA ALA A 509 23.01 -5.17 -1.26
C ALA A 509 24.19 -5.95 -1.84
N LYS A 510 23.88 -6.93 -2.68
CA LYS A 510 24.83 -7.84 -3.30
C LYS A 510 24.75 -7.75 -4.83
N ILE A 511 25.89 -7.45 -5.46
CA ILE A 511 26.09 -7.55 -6.90
C ILE A 511 26.55 -8.97 -7.22
N LEU A 512 25.85 -9.62 -8.15
CA LEU A 512 26.18 -10.99 -8.59
C LEU A 512 27.41 -11.02 -9.48
N ASN A 513 28.18 -12.10 -9.40
CA ASN A 513 29.40 -12.32 -10.19
C ASN A 513 29.14 -12.25 -11.70
N GLU A 514 30.16 -11.80 -12.42
CA GLU A 514 30.25 -11.99 -13.87
C GLU A 514 31.03 -13.27 -14.18
N PRO A 515 30.38 -14.30 -14.73
CA PRO A 515 31.05 -15.57 -15.04
C PRO A 515 32.23 -15.43 -16.01
N ILE A 516 32.23 -14.38 -16.85
CA ILE A 516 33.20 -14.17 -17.92
C ILE A 516 34.35 -13.23 -17.51
N SER A 517 34.13 -12.31 -16.59
CA SER A 517 35.15 -11.29 -16.23
C SER A 517 35.93 -11.61 -14.96
N GLY A 518 35.60 -12.69 -14.26
CA GLY A 518 36.27 -13.08 -13.00
C GLY A 518 36.07 -12.08 -11.86
N ASN A 519 35.15 -11.10 -11.99
CA ASN A 519 34.85 -10.15 -10.92
C ASN A 519 34.12 -10.85 -9.76
N PRO A 520 34.65 -10.78 -8.54
CA PRO A 520 34.03 -11.43 -7.40
C PRO A 520 32.68 -10.78 -7.06
N GLU A 521 31.79 -11.56 -6.46
CA GLU A 521 30.58 -11.02 -5.83
C GLU A 521 30.94 -9.89 -4.87
N ARG A 522 30.25 -8.76 -4.98
CA ARG A 522 30.49 -7.60 -4.13
C ARG A 522 29.31 -7.36 -3.21
N ASN A 523 29.54 -7.47 -1.91
CA ASN A 523 28.61 -7.10 -0.89
C ASN A 523 28.85 -5.65 -0.44
N SER A 524 27.80 -4.88 -0.33
CA SER A 524 27.82 -3.53 0.26
C SER A 524 26.76 -3.47 1.34
N TYR A 525 27.11 -2.87 2.48
CA TYR A 525 26.18 -2.71 3.60
C TYR A 525 26.19 -1.28 4.10
N LEU A 526 25.11 -0.86 4.73
CA LEU A 526 24.99 0.42 5.39
C LEU A 526 24.20 0.27 6.71
N GLY A 527 24.56 1.08 7.69
CA GLY A 527 23.85 1.21 8.95
C GLY A 527 23.69 2.67 9.31
N SER A 528 22.53 3.08 9.78
CA SER A 528 22.30 4.44 10.25
C SER A 528 21.43 4.47 11.49
N HIS A 529 21.47 5.58 12.22
CA HIS A 529 20.62 5.85 13.37
C HIS A 529 20.36 7.33 13.48
N GLY A 530 19.33 7.70 14.21
CA GLY A 530 18.99 9.09 14.39
C GLY A 530 17.76 9.30 15.25
N ILE A 531 17.40 10.55 15.38
CA ILE A 531 16.22 11.04 16.11
C ILE A 531 15.49 12.07 15.27
N GLY A 532 14.23 12.28 15.55
CA GLY A 532 13.46 13.30 14.85
C GLY A 532 12.14 13.64 15.54
N ALA A 533 11.46 14.59 14.92
CA ALA A 533 10.14 15.04 15.34
C ALA A 533 9.25 15.24 14.11
N ARG A 534 7.97 14.87 14.22
CA ARG A 534 6.93 15.12 13.23
C ARG A 534 5.88 16.01 13.84
N PHE A 535 5.48 17.02 13.10
CA PHE A 535 4.48 18.00 13.51
C PHE A 535 3.33 17.97 12.51
N SER A 536 2.10 17.92 13.01
CA SER A 536 0.90 18.01 12.19
C SER A 536 0.05 19.17 12.68
N GLU A 537 -0.39 20.02 11.77
CA GLU A 537 -1.25 21.17 12.04
C GLU A 537 -2.67 20.88 11.53
N LYS A 538 -3.69 21.59 12.09
CA LYS A 538 -5.10 21.43 11.72
C LYS A 538 -5.40 21.68 10.23
N SER A 539 -4.62 22.54 9.58
CA SER A 539 -4.73 22.81 8.14
C SER A 539 -4.22 21.67 7.25
N GLY A 540 -3.75 20.55 7.85
CA GLY A 540 -3.15 19.42 7.16
C GLY A 540 -1.66 19.59 6.85
N LEU A 541 -1.02 20.71 7.25
CA LEU A 541 0.43 20.86 7.12
C LEU A 541 1.14 19.84 8.02
N MET A 542 2.05 19.08 7.44
CA MET A 542 2.93 18.16 8.15
C MET A 542 4.38 18.57 7.92
N VAL A 543 5.15 18.62 9.01
CA VAL A 543 6.58 18.91 8.99
C VAL A 543 7.33 17.78 9.67
N ASP A 544 8.26 17.17 8.95
CA ASP A 544 9.15 16.12 9.43
C ASP A 544 10.57 16.69 9.57
N PHE A 545 11.14 16.59 10.75
CA PHE A 545 12.51 17.00 11.04
C PHE A 545 13.28 15.83 11.61
N MET A 546 14.45 15.50 11.07
CA MET A 546 15.30 14.46 11.64
C MET A 546 16.78 14.77 11.51
N ILE A 547 17.55 14.22 12.45
CA ILE A 547 19.00 14.18 12.42
C ILE A 547 19.41 12.71 12.33
N ALA A 548 20.09 12.37 11.25
CA ALA A 548 20.51 11.01 10.93
C ALA A 548 22.02 10.92 10.78
N ARG A 549 22.64 9.86 11.30
CA ARG A 549 24.08 9.62 11.20
C ARG A 549 24.38 8.24 10.60
N ALA A 550 25.29 8.21 9.64
CA ALA A 550 25.85 6.97 9.09
C ALA A 550 26.78 6.29 10.11
N ARG A 551 26.73 4.95 10.19
CA ARG A 551 27.58 4.13 11.08
C ARG A 551 28.89 3.69 10.40
N ASN A 552 28.85 3.46 9.10
CA ASN A 552 29.99 3.01 8.30
C ASN A 552 30.15 3.89 7.05
N GLU A 553 31.34 3.91 6.50
CA GLU A 553 31.64 4.55 5.23
C GLU A 553 31.30 3.61 4.07
N ILE A 554 30.86 4.20 2.96
CA ILE A 554 30.64 3.48 1.71
C ILE A 554 31.39 4.19 0.58
N PRO A 555 31.94 3.45 -0.41
CA PRO A 555 32.78 4.01 -1.46
C PRO A 555 32.11 5.09 -2.34
N SER A 556 30.77 5.09 -2.39
CA SER A 556 29.99 6.00 -3.22
C SER A 556 29.70 7.36 -2.56
N GLN A 557 30.10 7.57 -1.32
CA GLN A 557 29.83 8.80 -0.56
C GLN A 557 31.13 9.44 -0.04
N ASP A 558 31.15 10.79 0.03
CA ASP A 558 32.23 11.49 0.75
C ASP A 558 32.42 10.87 2.13
N ALA A 559 33.69 10.57 2.49
CA ALA A 559 34.10 9.84 3.70
C ALA A 559 33.68 10.49 5.04
N ARG A 560 32.84 11.51 5.02
CA ARG A 560 32.42 12.27 6.20
C ARG A 560 31.12 11.68 6.77
N ARG A 561 31.22 11.03 7.93
CA ARG A 561 30.08 10.60 8.75
C ARG A 561 29.39 11.77 9.48
N ASN A 562 29.33 12.93 8.86
CA ASN A 562 28.67 14.08 9.45
C ASN A 562 27.16 13.81 9.56
N PRO A 563 26.52 14.21 10.65
CA PRO A 563 25.07 14.10 10.77
C PRO A 563 24.36 14.83 9.62
N ARG A 564 23.34 14.19 9.05
CA ARG A 564 22.45 14.80 8.06
C ARG A 564 21.25 15.37 8.76
N ILE A 565 20.93 16.62 8.49
CA ILE A 565 19.66 17.23 8.88
C ILE A 565 18.72 17.10 7.69
N ILE A 566 17.59 16.41 7.91
CA ILE A 566 16.57 16.18 6.90
C ILE A 566 15.29 16.86 7.36
N ILE A 567 14.73 17.67 6.47
CA ILE A 567 13.47 18.37 6.68
C ILE A 567 12.55 18.02 5.51
N SER A 568 11.33 17.65 5.82
CA SER A 568 10.27 17.44 4.84
C SER A 568 9.03 18.19 5.24
N LEU A 569 8.40 18.88 4.30
CA LEU A 569 7.18 19.62 4.46
C LEU A 569 6.16 19.08 3.47
N ILE A 570 4.98 18.71 3.96
CA ILE A 570 3.88 18.20 3.15
C ILE A 570 2.65 19.05 3.43
N LYS A 571 2.04 19.60 2.38
CA LYS A 571 0.84 20.42 2.48
C LYS A 571 -0.20 19.97 1.45
N PRO A 572 -1.34 19.38 1.87
CA PRO A 572 -2.52 19.19 1.05
C PRO A 572 -3.33 20.50 0.96
N PHE A 573 -4.02 20.66 -0.18
CA PHE A 573 -4.91 21.79 -0.51
C PHE A 573 -6.23 21.28 -1.08
#